data_3912c4e9d1251e8a957c65d322d3e8d1
#
_entry.id   3912c4e9d1251e8a957c65d322d3e8d1
#
_cell.length_a   1.000
_cell.length_b   1.000
_cell.length_c   1.000
_cell.angle_alpha   90.00
_cell.angle_beta   90.00
_cell.angle_gamma   90.00
#
_symmetry.space_group_name_H-M   'P 1'
#
loop_
_entity.id
_entity.type
_entity.pdbx_description
1 polymer ?
#
loop_
_entity_poly.entity_id
_entity_poly.type
_entity_poly.pdbx_seq_one_letter_code
_entity_poly.pdbx_strand_id
1 'polypeptide(L)' 'MKNLKLKAARAAKDLSQEQLAQWGNVSRQTINAIEKGDYNPTINLCIAICKALDRTLDELFWNE' A
#
# COMPACT_ATOMS: atom_id res chain seq x y z
N MET A 1 -5.41 9.50 -8.34
CA MET A 1 -6.55 8.59 -8.12
C MET A 1 -6.34 7.82 -6.83
N LYS A 2 -7.36 7.73 -6.01
CA LYS A 2 -7.27 7.03 -4.72
C LYS A 2 -7.05 5.53 -4.92
N ASN A 3 -6.24 4.94 -4.08
CA ASN A 3 -6.04 3.49 -4.11
C ASN A 3 -6.87 2.83 -3.00
N LEU A 4 -8.13 2.62 -3.30
CA LEU A 4 -9.05 1.99 -2.35
C LEU A 4 -8.77 0.51 -2.16
N LYS A 5 -8.17 -0.15 -3.15
CA LYS A 5 -7.80 -1.55 -3.05
C LYS A 5 -6.72 -1.74 -1.98
N LEU A 6 -5.74 -0.84 -1.94
CA LEU A 6 -4.69 -0.89 -0.93
C LEU A 6 -5.28 -0.66 0.46
N LYS A 7 -6.13 0.35 0.59
CA LYS A 7 -6.76 0.66 1.87
C LYS A 7 -7.59 -0.51 2.38
N ALA A 8 -8.38 -1.13 1.50
CA ALA A 8 -9.21 -2.27 1.87
C ALA A 8 -8.37 -3.48 2.28
N ALA A 9 -7.29 -3.76 1.54
CA ALA A 9 -6.41 -4.88 1.85
C ALA A 9 -5.69 -4.66 3.18
N ARG A 10 -5.28 -3.43 3.45
CA ARG A 10 -4.66 -3.08 4.73
C ARG A 10 -5.63 -3.28 5.88
N ALA A 11 -6.87 -2.82 5.72
CA ALA A 11 -7.90 -3.00 6.74
C ALA A 11 -8.22 -4.47 6.97
N ALA A 12 -8.23 -5.28 5.91
CA ALA A 12 -8.48 -6.71 6.01
C ALA A 12 -7.41 -7.43 6.83
N LYS A 13 -6.17 -6.92 6.83
CA LYS A 13 -5.09 -7.45 7.65
C LYS A 13 -5.01 -6.78 9.02
N ASP A 14 -5.91 -5.87 9.31
CA ASP A 14 -5.96 -5.15 10.58
C ASP A 14 -4.66 -4.38 10.86
N LEU A 15 -4.07 -3.82 9.82
CA LEU A 15 -2.85 -3.04 9.91
C LEU A 15 -3.15 -1.55 9.81
N SER A 16 -2.49 -0.75 10.66
CA SER A 16 -2.53 0.70 10.53
C SER A 16 -1.61 1.14 9.39
N GLN A 17 -1.77 2.40 8.96
CA GLN A 17 -0.84 2.98 7.97
C GLN A 17 0.59 2.95 8.49
N GLU A 18 0.78 3.21 9.78
CA GLU A 18 2.10 3.22 10.39
C GLU A 18 2.73 1.82 10.38
N GLN A 19 1.94 0.79 10.69
CA GLN A 19 2.43 -0.58 10.66
C GLN A 19 2.82 -1.00 9.25
N LEU A 20 2.01 -0.66 8.27
CA LEU A 20 2.33 -0.96 6.88
C LEU A 20 3.58 -0.19 6.43
N ALA A 21 3.72 1.05 6.87
CA ALA A 21 4.90 1.86 6.55
C ALA A 21 6.18 1.21 7.05
N GLN A 22 6.14 0.59 8.23
CA GLN A 22 7.29 -0.13 8.77
C GLN A 22 7.69 -1.30 7.87
N TRP A 23 6.72 -2.01 7.31
CA TRP A 23 6.99 -3.11 6.37
C TRP A 23 7.69 -2.61 5.10
N GLY A 24 7.30 -1.43 4.62
CA GLY A 24 7.89 -0.86 3.42
C GLY A 24 9.12 0.00 3.67
N ASN A 25 9.51 0.16 4.94
CA ASN A 25 10.62 1.01 5.35
C ASN A 25 10.45 2.44 4.87
N VAL A 26 9.25 2.96 4.99
CA VAL A 26 8.90 4.34 4.63
C VAL A 26 8.11 4.98 5.76
N SER A 27 7.81 6.26 5.64
CA SER A 27 7.02 6.96 6.64
C SER A 27 5.53 6.68 6.46
N ARG A 28 4.75 6.91 7.52
CA ARG A 28 3.30 6.80 7.48
C ARG A 28 2.72 7.75 6.43
N GLN A 29 3.30 8.93 6.29
CA GLN A 29 2.85 9.91 5.31
C GLN A 29 2.95 9.37 3.89
N THR A 30 3.97 8.56 3.60
CA THR A 30 4.14 7.93 2.29
C THR A 30 2.98 6.98 2.01
N ILE A 31 2.63 6.12 2.97
CA ILE A 31 1.50 5.21 2.81
C ILE A 31 0.20 5.99 2.63
N ASN A 32 -0.01 7.02 3.43
CA ASN A 32 -1.19 7.85 3.30
C ASN A 32 -1.28 8.49 1.91
N ALA A 33 -0.17 9.00 1.39
CA ALA A 33 -0.11 9.60 0.06
C ALA A 33 -0.42 8.59 -1.04
N ILE A 34 0.06 7.36 -0.90
CA ILE A 34 -0.24 6.29 -1.86
C ILE A 34 -1.73 5.99 -1.86
N GLU A 35 -2.33 5.89 -0.69
CA GLU A 35 -3.77 5.60 -0.57
C GLU A 35 -4.63 6.72 -1.12
N LYS A 36 -4.16 7.95 -1.03
CA LYS A 36 -4.86 9.11 -1.60
C LYS A 36 -4.66 9.25 -3.10
N GLY A 37 -3.67 8.56 -3.65
CA GLY A 37 -3.34 8.69 -5.07
C GLY A 37 -2.42 9.87 -5.38
N ASP A 38 -1.77 10.43 -4.36
CA ASP A 38 -0.89 11.59 -4.50
C ASP A 38 0.57 11.20 -4.70
N TYR A 39 0.90 9.92 -4.61
CA TYR A 39 2.28 9.45 -4.70
C TYR A 39 2.31 8.12 -5.43
N ASN A 40 3.21 8.00 -6.41
CA ASN A 40 3.41 6.75 -7.15
C ASN A 40 4.58 5.99 -6.51
N PRO A 41 4.34 4.87 -5.84
CA PRO A 41 5.42 4.13 -5.20
C PRO A 41 6.34 3.47 -6.21
N THR A 42 7.60 3.26 -5.82
CA THR A 42 8.54 2.49 -6.62
C THR A 42 8.08 1.04 -6.69
N ILE A 43 8.57 0.29 -7.69
CA ILE A 43 8.22 -1.12 -7.80
C ILE A 43 8.68 -1.91 -6.55
N ASN A 44 9.82 -1.55 -5.99
CA ASN A 44 10.31 -2.23 -4.78
C ASN A 44 9.37 -2.00 -3.60
N LEU A 45 8.85 -0.78 -3.45
CA LEU A 45 7.91 -0.47 -2.39
C LEU A 45 6.57 -1.19 -2.62
N CYS A 46 6.11 -1.25 -3.87
CA CYS A 46 4.90 -1.99 -4.22
C CYS A 46 5.03 -3.46 -3.83
N ILE A 47 6.18 -4.07 -4.12
CA ILE A 47 6.44 -5.48 -3.79
C ILE A 47 6.41 -5.67 -2.27
N ALA A 48 7.05 -4.77 -1.52
CA ALA A 48 7.07 -4.87 -0.07
C ALA A 48 5.67 -4.78 0.52
N ILE A 49 4.86 -3.86 0.01
CA ILE A 49 3.47 -3.69 0.45
C ILE A 49 2.65 -4.94 0.13
N CYS A 50 2.81 -5.48 -1.07
CA CYS A 50 2.08 -6.69 -1.48
C CYS A 50 2.44 -7.88 -0.59
N LYS A 51 3.71 -8.03 -0.25
CA LYS A 51 4.15 -9.10 0.65
C LYS A 51 3.56 -8.94 2.05
N ALA A 52 3.53 -7.71 2.56
CA ALA A 52 2.98 -7.42 3.86
C ALA A 52 1.48 -7.74 3.94
N LEU A 53 0.77 -7.50 2.86
CA LEU A 53 -0.68 -7.68 2.80
C LEU A 53 -1.11 -9.01 2.20
N ASP A 54 -0.16 -9.83 1.78
CA ASP A 54 -0.41 -11.13 1.14
C ASP A 54 -1.32 -10.96 -0.08
N ARG A 55 -0.98 -9.99 -0.93
CA ARG A 55 -1.71 -9.67 -2.15
C ARG A 55 -0.73 -9.57 -3.31
N THR A 56 -1.25 -9.66 -4.52
CA THR A 56 -0.43 -9.51 -5.73
C THR A 56 -0.42 -8.04 -6.16
N LEU A 57 0.52 -7.70 -7.04
CA LEU A 57 0.59 -6.35 -7.62
C LEU A 57 -0.71 -6.02 -8.37
N ASP A 58 -1.26 -7.00 -9.07
CA ASP A 58 -2.51 -6.83 -9.82
C ASP A 58 -3.65 -6.41 -8.89
N GLU A 59 -3.70 -7.01 -7.71
CA GLU A 59 -4.78 -6.77 -6.77
C GLU A 59 -4.73 -5.38 -6.16
N LEU A 60 -3.53 -4.82 -6.00
CA LEU A 60 -3.36 -3.56 -5.28
C LEU A 60 -3.04 -2.37 -6.17
N PHE A 61 -2.30 -2.58 -7.25
CA PHE A 61 -1.75 -1.48 -8.03
C PHE A 61 -2.13 -1.47 -9.50
N TRP A 62 -2.89 -2.44 -9.95
CA TRP A 62 -3.32 -2.49 -11.35
C TRP A 62 -4.68 -1.84 -11.48
N ASN A 63 -4.79 -0.87 -12.38
CA ASN A 63 -6.06 -0.22 -12.71
C ASN A 63 -6.63 -0.81 -13.98
N GLU A 64 -7.81 -1.30 -13.86
CA GLU A 64 -8.54 -1.83 -14.99
C GLU A 64 -9.24 -0.71 -15.73
#